data_bf5f577c160eb841337b3a9e242d4bf8
#
_entry.id   bf5f577c160eb841337b3a9e242d4bf8
#
_cell.length_a   1.000
_cell.length_b   1.000
_cell.length_c   1.000
_cell.angle_alpha   90.00
_cell.angle_beta   90.00
_cell.angle_gamma   90.00
#
_symmetry.space_group_name_H-M   'P 1'
#
loop_
_entity.id
_entity.type
_entity.pdbx_description
1 polymer ?
#
loop_
_entity_poly.entity_id
_entity_poly.type
_entity_poly.pdbx_seq_one_letter_code
_entity_poly.pdbx_strand_id
1 'polypeptide(L)'
;MRKLGLLLVVANVLWMAACGGGGGGSSSSSITGVSVSCLPSTITSGGTSQCSATVSGTGSFSTAVNWSTSAGTISSSGLLSAPQVTSTVSVTVTATSTQDNTKSGTASVTVNPSGGTASNVAPMIVDQGPEPQTFLATNQGFVSVTVCNPTSNTCQTIDHVEVDTGSSGLRLLQNVLTISLPQNTAPNGSPLDECLVFLDGFVWGPVSSATITVGGESASNVPVQVIIPSSSSPAPPNSCSGQTTGPNEGDSVEAFGANGIIGVGLFQNDCGNYCASQGASCNGTSNFPCFYYSCSSSSCSPTNLPNTQQVPNPVTDFAVDNNGVLIQLPSVPDGGSPTVSGSLIFGIGTESNNGLGSVNVYAVPDSGSDAGDFTTTYNGNSIPGFVDSGSNGYFFADSSIPTCPSPNQEWYCPTTSPDNLTAQNQGTNMSSPITVNFSIEDATTLFNGNNFAFSTLAGAYPSNSPGGPAFDWGLSFFFGKSVFTAIDGASTPGGTGPYIAY
;
A
#
# COMPACT_ATOMS: atom_id res chain seq x y z
N MET A 1 7.60 -33.29 18.08
CA MET A 1 8.01 -34.72 18.17
C MET A 1 7.36 -35.50 17.05
N ARG A 2 8.16 -36.34 16.40
CA ARG A 2 7.90 -37.31 15.32
C ARG A 2 8.06 -36.80 13.90
N LYS A 3 9.30 -36.95 13.42
CA LYS A 3 9.69 -37.09 12.01
C LYS A 3 9.22 -38.44 11.49
N LEU A 4 8.69 -38.49 10.27
CA LEU A 4 8.50 -39.72 9.54
C LEU A 4 9.29 -39.61 8.23
N GLY A 5 10.39 -40.39 8.16
CA GLY A 5 11.22 -40.54 6.98
C GLY A 5 10.59 -41.54 6.00
N LEU A 6 10.69 -41.23 4.72
CA LEU A 6 10.34 -42.14 3.64
C LEU A 6 11.62 -42.79 3.08
N LEU A 7 11.74 -44.10 3.25
CA LEU A 7 12.80 -44.95 2.70
C LEU A 7 12.56 -45.18 1.21
N LEU A 8 13.53 -44.86 0.39
CA LEU A 8 13.60 -45.29 -1.00
C LEU A 8 14.33 -46.66 -1.05
N VAL A 9 13.65 -47.70 -1.51
CA VAL A 9 14.24 -49.02 -1.77
C VAL A 9 14.80 -49.01 -3.20
N VAL A 10 16.11 -49.15 -3.29
CA VAL A 10 16.80 -49.42 -4.57
C VAL A 10 16.88 -50.93 -4.77
N ALA A 11 16.22 -51.45 -5.80
CA ALA A 11 16.36 -52.84 -6.21
C ALA A 11 17.50 -52.94 -7.21
N ASN A 12 18.61 -53.53 -6.80
CA ASN A 12 19.69 -54.00 -7.67
C ASN A 12 19.28 -55.31 -8.33
N VAL A 13 19.25 -55.34 -9.64
CA VAL A 13 19.21 -56.58 -10.42
C VAL A 13 20.56 -56.72 -11.15
N LEU A 14 21.37 -57.65 -10.64
CA LEU A 14 22.55 -58.14 -11.34
C LEU A 14 22.11 -59.07 -12.46
N TRP A 15 22.59 -58.85 -13.70
CA TRP A 15 22.63 -59.87 -14.72
C TRP A 15 24.03 -60.00 -15.25
N MET A 16 24.52 -61.22 -15.23
CA MET A 16 25.83 -61.66 -15.66
C MET A 16 25.98 -61.72 -17.19
N ALA A 17 27.20 -61.51 -17.55
CA ALA A 17 27.74 -61.49 -18.90
C ALA A 17 27.57 -62.81 -19.66
N ALA A 18 27.29 -62.69 -20.93
CA ALA A 18 27.72 -63.71 -21.93
C ALA A 18 28.54 -62.98 -22.97
N CYS A 19 29.78 -63.45 -23.10
CA CYS A 19 30.76 -63.05 -24.09
C CYS A 19 30.42 -63.65 -25.46
N GLY A 20 30.26 -62.82 -26.51
CA GLY A 20 30.11 -63.18 -27.88
C GLY A 20 30.69 -62.07 -28.74
N GLY A 21 31.91 -62.33 -29.29
CA GLY A 21 32.61 -61.38 -30.13
C GLY A 21 31.98 -61.28 -31.53
N GLY A 22 32.12 -60.12 -32.13
CA GLY A 22 31.78 -59.91 -33.53
C GLY A 22 31.65 -58.49 -33.96
N GLY A 23 32.57 -57.92 -34.66
CA GLY A 23 32.39 -56.88 -35.65
C GLY A 23 32.36 -55.47 -35.17
N GLY A 24 33.49 -54.76 -35.19
CA GLY A 24 33.62 -53.32 -35.06
C GLY A 24 32.90 -52.60 -36.21
N GLY A 25 31.66 -52.18 -35.92
CA GLY A 25 31.02 -51.10 -36.66
C GLY A 25 31.15 -49.90 -35.81
N SER A 26 31.97 -48.91 -36.15
CA SER A 26 31.96 -47.60 -35.57
C SER A 26 30.59 -46.97 -35.83
N SER A 27 29.67 -47.10 -34.87
CA SER A 27 28.44 -46.34 -34.95
C SER A 27 28.81 -44.87 -34.81
N SER A 28 28.86 -44.20 -35.97
CA SER A 28 29.07 -42.75 -36.00
C SER A 28 27.99 -42.06 -35.14
N SER A 29 28.45 -41.38 -34.07
CA SER A 29 27.55 -40.54 -33.28
C SER A 29 27.11 -39.35 -34.11
N SER A 30 25.82 -39.08 -34.16
CA SER A 30 25.23 -37.99 -34.93
C SER A 30 24.16 -37.29 -34.12
N ILE A 31 24.22 -35.96 -34.09
CA ILE A 31 23.17 -35.12 -33.51
C ILE A 31 22.04 -34.98 -34.53
N THR A 32 20.82 -35.32 -34.14
CA THR A 32 19.62 -35.17 -34.95
C THR A 32 18.86 -33.89 -34.73
N GLY A 33 18.95 -33.28 -33.53
CA GLY A 33 18.32 -32.02 -33.25
C GLY A 33 18.59 -31.51 -31.84
N VAL A 34 18.20 -30.26 -31.62
CA VAL A 34 18.19 -29.59 -30.30
C VAL A 34 16.80 -28.96 -30.11
N SER A 35 16.17 -29.16 -28.97
CA SER A 35 14.95 -28.47 -28.58
C SER A 35 15.22 -27.61 -27.35
N VAL A 36 14.55 -26.44 -27.25
CA VAL A 36 14.70 -25.46 -26.14
C VAL A 36 13.35 -25.14 -25.57
N SER A 37 13.28 -25.01 -24.27
CA SER A 37 12.14 -24.47 -23.55
C SER A 37 12.61 -23.50 -22.45
N CYS A 38 11.88 -22.42 -22.23
CA CYS A 38 12.16 -21.41 -21.19
C CYS A 38 10.95 -21.25 -20.29
N LEU A 39 11.13 -21.25 -18.98
CA LEU A 39 10.08 -21.06 -17.99
C LEU A 39 10.52 -20.05 -16.91
N PRO A 40 9.67 -19.04 -16.62
CA PRO A 40 8.42 -18.69 -17.35
C PRO A 40 8.70 -18.18 -18.77
N SER A 41 7.75 -18.42 -19.70
CA SER A 41 7.85 -17.96 -21.09
C SER A 41 7.48 -16.48 -21.28
N THR A 42 6.98 -15.84 -20.22
CA THR A 42 6.71 -14.39 -20.15
C THR A 42 7.31 -13.87 -18.86
N ILE A 43 8.12 -12.83 -18.96
CA ILE A 43 8.80 -12.16 -17.83
C ILE A 43 8.73 -10.65 -18.03
N THR A 44 9.03 -9.92 -16.96
CA THR A 44 9.18 -8.46 -17.02
C THR A 44 10.62 -8.06 -17.33
N SER A 45 10.82 -6.83 -17.76
CA SER A 45 12.10 -6.15 -17.95
C SER A 45 13.01 -6.36 -16.72
N GLY A 46 14.25 -6.79 -16.94
CA GLY A 46 15.17 -7.15 -15.85
C GLY A 46 14.88 -8.47 -15.13
N GLY A 47 13.75 -9.12 -15.38
CA GLY A 47 13.40 -10.43 -14.81
C GLY A 47 14.22 -11.57 -15.42
N THR A 48 14.04 -12.78 -14.88
CA THR A 48 14.80 -13.97 -15.31
C THR A 48 13.89 -15.09 -15.78
N SER A 49 14.40 -15.91 -16.74
CA SER A 49 13.76 -17.14 -17.19
C SER A 49 14.80 -18.26 -17.28
N GLN A 50 14.50 -19.41 -16.68
CA GLN A 50 15.37 -20.58 -16.80
C GLN A 50 15.06 -21.33 -18.08
N CYS A 51 16.06 -21.44 -18.98
CA CYS A 51 15.98 -22.18 -20.20
C CYS A 51 16.65 -23.54 -20.05
N SER A 52 16.07 -24.57 -20.70
CA SER A 52 16.57 -25.93 -20.76
C SER A 52 16.68 -26.38 -22.22
N ALA A 53 17.73 -27.10 -22.55
CA ALA A 53 17.94 -27.67 -23.88
C ALA A 53 17.96 -29.20 -23.81
N THR A 54 17.32 -29.85 -24.79
CA THR A 54 17.40 -31.30 -24.98
C THR A 54 18.04 -31.56 -26.33
N VAL A 55 19.19 -32.25 -26.33
CA VAL A 55 19.89 -32.67 -27.54
C VAL A 55 19.48 -34.11 -27.87
N SER A 56 19.12 -34.36 -29.12
CA SER A 56 18.75 -35.67 -29.63
C SER A 56 19.79 -36.15 -30.64
N GLY A 57 20.07 -37.45 -30.66
CA GLY A 57 21.08 -38.01 -31.56
C GLY A 57 21.07 -39.55 -31.62
N THR A 58 22.00 -40.13 -32.38
CA THR A 58 22.22 -41.56 -32.47
C THR A 58 23.66 -41.91 -32.06
N GLY A 59 23.87 -43.10 -31.47
CA GLY A 59 25.15 -43.48 -30.89
C GLY A 59 25.45 -42.72 -29.58
N SER A 60 26.72 -42.68 -29.18
CA SER A 60 27.16 -41.90 -28.03
C SER A 60 27.41 -40.44 -28.44
N PHE A 61 26.58 -39.52 -28.00
CA PHE A 61 26.69 -38.10 -28.33
C PHE A 61 26.74 -37.22 -27.07
N SER A 62 27.25 -36.01 -27.25
CA SER A 62 27.28 -34.99 -26.21
C SER A 62 25.94 -34.25 -26.11
N THR A 63 25.45 -34.05 -24.91
CA THR A 63 24.26 -33.21 -24.61
C THR A 63 24.61 -31.75 -24.32
N ALA A 64 25.90 -31.38 -24.34
CA ALA A 64 26.34 -30.02 -24.05
C ALA A 64 25.95 -29.06 -25.18
N VAL A 65 25.54 -27.86 -24.78
CA VAL A 65 25.12 -26.78 -25.67
C VAL A 65 25.83 -25.46 -25.31
N ASN A 66 25.98 -24.60 -26.31
CA ASN A 66 26.32 -23.19 -26.16
C ASN A 66 25.04 -22.37 -26.26
N TRP A 67 24.85 -21.50 -25.29
CA TRP A 67 23.70 -20.61 -25.22
C TRP A 67 23.99 -19.26 -25.87
N SER A 68 22.98 -18.70 -26.53
CA SER A 68 22.98 -17.32 -27.02
C SER A 68 21.56 -16.73 -26.93
N THR A 69 21.47 -15.40 -26.91
CA THR A 69 20.20 -14.68 -26.86
C THR A 69 20.21 -13.48 -27.80
N SER A 70 19.04 -13.10 -28.33
CA SER A 70 18.90 -11.93 -29.20
C SER A 70 18.95 -10.61 -28.44
N ALA A 71 18.63 -10.62 -27.14
CA ALA A 71 18.70 -9.46 -26.24
C ALA A 71 18.86 -9.90 -24.78
N GLY A 72 19.38 -9.01 -23.93
CA GLY A 72 19.73 -9.35 -22.55
C GLY A 72 21.00 -10.19 -22.46
N THR A 73 21.13 -11.00 -21.41
CA THR A 73 22.26 -11.91 -21.21
C THR A 73 21.77 -13.30 -20.85
N ILE A 74 22.52 -14.34 -21.24
CA ILE A 74 22.23 -15.72 -20.87
C ILE A 74 23.48 -16.38 -20.30
N SER A 75 23.34 -17.08 -19.17
CA SER A 75 24.43 -17.80 -18.54
C SER A 75 24.72 -19.14 -19.25
N SER A 76 25.87 -19.73 -18.96
CA SER A 76 26.20 -21.09 -19.41
C SER A 76 25.27 -22.17 -18.87
N SER A 77 24.52 -21.90 -17.81
CA SER A 77 23.48 -22.78 -17.25
C SER A 77 22.09 -22.55 -17.85
N GLY A 78 21.95 -21.63 -18.83
CA GLY A 78 20.68 -21.34 -19.51
C GLY A 78 19.79 -20.35 -18.75
N LEU A 79 20.30 -19.62 -17.75
CA LEU A 79 19.54 -18.56 -17.09
C LEU A 79 19.58 -17.28 -17.94
N LEU A 80 18.45 -16.93 -18.55
CA LEU A 80 18.24 -15.67 -19.25
C LEU A 80 17.97 -14.56 -18.23
N SER A 81 18.69 -13.44 -18.36
CA SER A 81 18.37 -12.16 -17.72
C SER A 81 17.87 -11.20 -18.80
N ALA A 82 16.62 -10.78 -18.69
CA ALA A 82 15.96 -9.94 -19.69
C ALA A 82 16.59 -8.55 -19.81
N PRO A 83 16.56 -7.95 -21.02
CA PRO A 83 16.95 -6.55 -21.19
C PRO A 83 15.94 -5.62 -20.53
N GLN A 84 16.34 -4.35 -20.29
CA GLN A 84 15.40 -3.28 -20.01
C GLN A 84 14.69 -2.88 -21.31
N VAL A 85 13.35 -2.88 -21.29
CA VAL A 85 12.53 -2.57 -22.48
C VAL A 85 11.40 -1.61 -22.12
N THR A 86 11.04 -0.72 -23.03
CA THR A 86 9.93 0.27 -22.88
C THR A 86 8.65 -0.17 -23.59
N SER A 87 8.70 -1.27 -24.37
CA SER A 87 7.54 -1.90 -25.00
C SER A 87 7.77 -3.41 -25.01
N THR A 88 6.68 -4.20 -25.08
CA THR A 88 6.77 -5.67 -25.15
C THR A 88 7.64 -6.11 -26.34
N VAL A 89 8.66 -6.91 -26.05
CA VAL A 89 9.56 -7.51 -27.06
C VAL A 89 9.60 -9.01 -26.91
N SER A 90 9.90 -9.70 -28.02
CA SER A 90 10.17 -11.14 -28.01
C SER A 90 11.68 -11.37 -28.05
N VAL A 91 12.21 -11.99 -27.01
CA VAL A 91 13.63 -12.38 -26.92
C VAL A 91 13.76 -13.83 -27.35
N THR A 92 14.58 -14.08 -28.36
CA THR A 92 14.88 -15.44 -28.83
C THR A 92 16.10 -15.98 -28.10
N VAL A 93 15.95 -17.12 -27.42
CA VAL A 93 17.03 -17.87 -26.80
C VAL A 93 17.40 -19.04 -27.74
N THR A 94 18.68 -19.24 -28.01
CA THR A 94 19.19 -20.28 -28.87
C THR A 94 20.17 -21.17 -28.10
N ALA A 95 20.00 -22.50 -28.22
CA ALA A 95 20.99 -23.46 -27.76
C ALA A 95 21.57 -24.19 -28.98
N THR A 96 22.88 -24.19 -29.16
CA THR A 96 23.60 -24.83 -30.23
C THR A 96 24.43 -25.98 -29.67
N SER A 97 24.31 -27.18 -30.28
CA SER A 97 25.10 -28.34 -29.86
C SER A 97 26.61 -28.05 -29.96
N THR A 98 27.37 -28.42 -28.94
CA THR A 98 28.83 -28.30 -28.96
C THR A 98 29.49 -29.34 -29.85
N GLN A 99 28.82 -30.47 -30.10
CA GLN A 99 29.33 -31.57 -30.95
C GLN A 99 29.05 -31.33 -32.45
N ASP A 100 27.90 -30.72 -32.76
CA ASP A 100 27.49 -30.38 -34.13
C ASP A 100 26.87 -28.99 -34.14
N ASN A 101 27.67 -27.98 -34.47
CA ASN A 101 27.28 -26.58 -34.47
C ASN A 101 26.26 -26.20 -35.56
N THR A 102 25.92 -27.13 -36.45
CA THR A 102 24.83 -26.96 -37.43
C THR A 102 23.47 -27.30 -36.82
N LYS A 103 23.43 -27.87 -35.63
CA LYS A 103 22.20 -28.24 -34.90
C LYS A 103 21.96 -27.29 -33.74
N SER A 104 20.88 -26.56 -33.86
CA SER A 104 20.41 -25.64 -32.82
C SER A 104 18.89 -25.73 -32.62
N GLY A 105 18.43 -25.29 -31.46
CA GLY A 105 17.02 -25.10 -31.14
C GLY A 105 16.80 -23.73 -30.56
N THR A 106 15.57 -23.20 -30.66
CA THR A 106 15.21 -21.89 -30.17
C THR A 106 13.96 -21.93 -29.30
N ALA A 107 13.86 -20.98 -28.36
CA ALA A 107 12.63 -20.66 -27.63
C ALA A 107 12.46 -19.15 -27.60
N SER A 108 11.20 -18.69 -27.60
CA SER A 108 10.87 -17.28 -27.43
C SER A 108 10.44 -17.01 -26.00
N VAL A 109 10.97 -15.95 -25.40
CA VAL A 109 10.53 -15.39 -24.11
C VAL A 109 9.97 -14.01 -24.37
N THR A 110 8.71 -13.80 -24.02
CA THR A 110 8.08 -12.48 -24.07
C THR A 110 8.58 -11.65 -22.91
N VAL A 111 9.24 -10.54 -23.18
CA VAL A 111 9.64 -9.56 -22.18
C VAL A 111 8.67 -8.38 -22.30
N ASN A 112 7.80 -8.29 -21.33
CA ASN A 112 7.01 -7.09 -21.15
C ASN A 112 7.90 -5.99 -20.59
N PRO A 113 7.68 -4.71 -20.90
CA PRO A 113 8.29 -3.69 -20.09
C PRO A 113 8.05 -4.12 -18.64
N SER A 114 9.04 -4.05 -17.76
CA SER A 114 8.71 -3.74 -16.38
C SER A 114 7.78 -2.57 -16.59
N GLY A 115 6.50 -2.74 -16.28
CA GLY A 115 5.68 -1.54 -16.32
C GLY A 115 6.56 -0.51 -15.64
N GLY A 116 7.18 0.38 -16.40
CA GLY A 116 7.64 1.60 -15.84
C GLY A 116 6.35 2.03 -15.18
N THR A 117 6.26 1.90 -13.85
CA THR A 117 5.21 2.58 -13.12
C THR A 117 5.28 3.94 -13.76
N ALA A 118 4.19 4.35 -14.42
CA ALA A 118 4.10 5.75 -14.83
C ALA A 118 4.67 6.49 -13.63
N SER A 119 5.52 7.47 -13.82
CA SER A 119 6.29 8.10 -12.72
C SER A 119 5.41 8.54 -11.54
N ASN A 120 4.08 8.47 -11.71
CA ASN A 120 3.05 8.80 -10.75
C ASN A 120 2.35 7.57 -10.09
N VAL A 121 2.90 6.35 -10.17
CA VAL A 121 2.23 5.14 -9.61
C VAL A 121 3.08 4.48 -8.53
N ALA A 122 2.55 4.40 -7.32
CA ALA A 122 3.06 3.56 -6.25
C ALA A 122 2.29 2.23 -6.22
N PRO A 123 2.96 1.07 -6.37
CA PRO A 123 2.33 -0.22 -6.11
C PRO A 123 1.80 -0.27 -4.68
N MET A 124 0.52 -0.66 -4.54
CA MET A 124 -0.16 -0.80 -3.25
C MET A 124 -0.46 -2.27 -2.99
N ILE A 125 -0.28 -2.70 -1.75
CA ILE A 125 -0.60 -4.06 -1.31
C ILE A 125 -1.51 -4.01 -0.09
N VAL A 126 -2.47 -4.92 -0.02
CA VAL A 126 -3.25 -5.22 1.19
C VAL A 126 -2.93 -6.65 1.57
N ASP A 127 -2.31 -6.87 2.71
CA ASP A 127 -1.85 -8.17 3.18
C ASP A 127 -1.82 -8.25 4.72
N GLN A 128 -1.10 -9.20 5.27
CA GLN A 128 -1.00 -9.46 6.71
C GLN A 128 -0.16 -8.44 7.50
N GLY A 129 0.40 -7.41 6.84
CA GLY A 129 1.20 -6.36 7.46
C GLY A 129 2.68 -6.69 7.67
N PRO A 130 3.46 -5.74 8.21
CA PRO A 130 4.92 -5.83 8.27
C PRO A 130 5.44 -6.85 9.30
N GLU A 131 4.67 -7.15 10.36
CA GLU A 131 5.08 -8.07 11.44
C GLU A 131 4.07 -9.21 11.66
N PRO A 132 3.87 -10.12 10.69
CA PRO A 132 2.82 -11.13 10.73
C PRO A 132 3.01 -12.19 11.82
N GLN A 133 4.14 -12.19 12.54
CA GLN A 133 4.39 -13.09 13.67
C GLN A 133 3.79 -12.57 14.98
N THR A 134 3.60 -11.26 15.10
CA THR A 134 3.14 -10.57 16.32
C THR A 134 1.78 -9.91 16.15
N PHE A 135 1.52 -9.39 14.96
CA PHE A 135 0.28 -8.70 14.60
C PHE A 135 -0.13 -9.05 13.17
N LEU A 136 -1.42 -9.15 12.92
CA LEU A 136 -1.99 -9.35 11.58
C LEU A 136 -2.82 -8.14 11.21
N ALA A 137 -2.34 -7.37 10.26
CA ALA A 137 -3.09 -6.27 9.67
C ALA A 137 -4.35 -6.81 8.97
N THR A 138 -5.43 -6.05 9.02
CA THR A 138 -6.69 -6.40 8.38
C THR A 138 -7.21 -5.19 7.64
N ASN A 139 -7.43 -5.30 6.34
CA ASN A 139 -7.86 -4.19 5.50
C ASN A 139 -7.00 -2.93 5.70
N GLN A 140 -5.69 -3.07 5.69
CA GLN A 140 -4.76 -1.96 5.63
C GLN A 140 -4.05 -1.98 4.28
N GLY A 141 -4.00 -0.83 3.61
CA GLY A 141 -3.41 -0.70 2.29
C GLY A 141 -2.04 -0.04 2.37
N PHE A 142 -0.99 -0.70 1.90
CA PHE A 142 0.39 -0.27 2.10
C PHE A 142 1.10 0.09 0.80
N VAL A 143 2.00 1.08 0.89
CA VAL A 143 2.98 1.43 -0.14
C VAL A 143 4.39 1.46 0.45
N SER A 144 5.40 1.49 -0.42
CA SER A 144 6.78 1.75 -0.03
C SER A 144 7.12 3.23 -0.21
N VAL A 145 7.73 3.83 0.81
CA VAL A 145 8.19 5.22 0.81
C VAL A 145 9.70 5.27 0.98
N THR A 146 10.40 5.98 0.11
CA THR A 146 11.82 6.27 0.31
C THR A 146 11.98 7.63 0.97
N VAL A 147 12.68 7.68 2.09
CA VAL A 147 13.03 8.91 2.79
C VAL A 147 14.54 9.11 2.80
N CYS A 148 14.97 10.33 2.56
CA CYS A 148 16.38 10.70 2.60
C CYS A 148 16.59 11.87 3.56
N ASN A 149 17.68 11.83 4.31
CA ASN A 149 18.14 13.00 5.05
C ASN A 149 18.57 14.08 4.08
N PRO A 150 17.95 15.27 4.07
CA PRO A 150 18.21 16.31 3.07
C PRO A 150 19.62 16.92 3.16
N THR A 151 20.33 16.70 4.26
CA THR A 151 21.69 17.22 4.47
C THR A 151 22.76 16.21 4.06
N SER A 152 22.61 14.94 4.44
CA SER A 152 23.60 13.89 4.15
C SER A 152 23.29 13.10 2.86
N ASN A 153 22.11 13.24 2.29
CA ASN A 153 21.59 12.43 1.18
C ASN A 153 21.59 10.91 1.46
N THR A 154 21.62 10.51 2.74
CA THR A 154 21.47 9.11 3.13
C THR A 154 20.00 8.77 3.06
N CYS A 155 19.66 7.70 2.33
CA CYS A 155 18.29 7.30 2.06
C CYS A 155 17.98 5.91 2.63
N GLN A 156 16.70 5.69 2.94
CA GLN A 156 16.14 4.41 3.31
C GLN A 156 14.77 4.27 2.65
N THR A 157 14.47 3.08 2.13
CA THR A 157 13.10 2.72 1.71
C THR A 157 12.43 1.95 2.84
N ILE A 158 11.21 2.36 3.17
CA ILE A 158 10.37 1.78 4.21
C ILE A 158 9.15 1.22 3.48
N ASP A 159 8.91 -0.06 3.61
CA ASP A 159 7.72 -0.73 3.11
C ASP A 159 6.57 -0.68 4.13
N HIS A 160 5.40 -1.16 3.77
CA HIS A 160 4.21 -1.20 4.61
C HIS A 160 3.92 0.13 5.33
N VAL A 161 4.03 1.24 4.59
CA VAL A 161 3.51 2.55 5.02
C VAL A 161 2.05 2.61 4.59
N GLU A 162 1.15 2.75 5.55
CA GLU A 162 -0.30 2.75 5.31
C GLU A 162 -0.73 3.98 4.51
N VAL A 163 -1.60 3.78 3.52
CA VAL A 163 -2.18 4.85 2.71
C VAL A 163 -3.50 5.30 3.32
N ASP A 164 -3.55 6.54 3.72
CA ASP A 164 -4.69 7.12 4.43
C ASP A 164 -5.24 8.34 3.69
N THR A 165 -6.49 8.24 3.23
CA THR A 165 -7.22 9.36 2.62
C THR A 165 -8.01 10.19 3.64
N GLY A 166 -8.05 9.76 4.90
CA GLY A 166 -8.68 10.48 6.02
C GLY A 166 -7.76 11.49 6.70
N SER A 167 -6.44 11.44 6.44
CA SER A 167 -5.48 12.37 7.02
C SER A 167 -4.54 13.01 6.00
N SER A 168 -3.66 13.91 6.45
CA SER A 168 -2.63 14.58 5.65
C SER A 168 -1.27 14.44 6.34
N GLY A 169 -0.24 14.05 5.58
CA GLY A 169 1.14 14.04 6.04
C GLY A 169 1.80 12.67 6.17
N LEU A 170 3.11 12.66 6.04
CA LEU A 170 3.91 11.44 6.24
C LEU A 170 4.36 11.34 7.71
N ARG A 171 4.08 10.19 8.33
CA ARG A 171 4.47 9.87 9.70
C ARG A 171 5.09 8.49 9.74
N LEU A 172 6.27 8.37 10.35
CA LEU A 172 7.06 7.15 10.36
C LEU A 172 7.44 6.76 11.78
N LEU A 173 7.31 5.50 12.12
CA LEU A 173 7.74 4.99 13.42
C LEU A 173 9.26 5.11 13.57
N GLN A 174 9.74 5.61 14.70
CA GLN A 174 11.16 5.80 14.98
C GLN A 174 11.95 4.47 14.89
N ASN A 175 11.34 3.38 15.36
CA ASN A 175 12.01 2.08 15.44
C ASN A 175 12.28 1.42 14.07
N VAL A 176 11.59 1.87 13.00
CA VAL A 176 11.85 1.40 11.63
C VAL A 176 12.89 2.25 10.91
N LEU A 177 13.21 3.45 11.43
CA LEU A 177 14.18 4.35 10.83
C LEU A 177 15.61 3.93 11.19
N THR A 178 16.43 3.68 10.18
CA THR A 178 17.87 3.43 10.29
C THR A 178 18.73 4.66 10.00
N ILE A 179 18.09 5.71 9.46
CA ILE A 179 18.72 7.00 9.17
C ILE A 179 18.22 8.06 10.14
N SER A 180 19.04 9.06 10.41
CA SER A 180 18.66 10.23 11.20
C SER A 180 18.09 11.30 10.29
N LEU A 181 16.93 11.87 10.63
CA LEU A 181 16.36 13.04 9.98
C LEU A 181 16.57 14.28 10.85
N PRO A 182 16.87 15.45 10.27
CA PRO A 182 17.06 16.68 11.05
C PRO A 182 15.72 17.18 11.61
N GLN A 183 15.64 17.36 12.92
CA GLN A 183 14.46 17.90 13.58
C GLN A 183 14.26 19.39 13.25
N ASN A 184 13.03 19.75 12.96
CA ASN A 184 12.61 21.11 12.71
C ASN A 184 12.49 21.90 14.04
N THR A 185 12.44 23.23 13.92
CA THR A 185 12.28 24.11 15.07
C THR A 185 10.98 24.92 14.98
N ALA A 186 10.35 25.12 16.12
CA ALA A 186 9.23 26.05 16.27
C ALA A 186 9.69 27.50 16.02
N PRO A 187 8.78 28.46 15.81
CA PRO A 187 9.13 29.87 15.55
C PRO A 187 9.99 30.53 16.62
N ASN A 188 9.98 30.02 17.85
CA ASN A 188 10.84 30.49 18.95
C ASN A 188 12.24 29.85 18.97
N GLY A 189 12.56 28.98 18.00
CA GLY A 189 13.86 28.30 17.87
C GLY A 189 14.01 27.01 18.71
N SER A 190 12.98 26.60 19.46
CA SER A 190 13.00 25.33 20.20
C SER A 190 12.64 24.14 19.29
N PRO A 191 13.01 22.91 19.66
CA PRO A 191 12.54 21.71 18.96
C PRO A 191 11.03 21.70 18.74
N LEU A 192 10.61 21.24 17.56
CA LEU A 192 9.21 21.16 17.17
C LEU A 192 8.74 19.71 17.26
N ASP A 193 7.66 19.46 18.00
CA ASP A 193 6.99 18.17 18.08
C ASP A 193 5.52 18.32 17.66
N GLU A 194 4.94 17.21 17.20
CA GLU A 194 3.55 17.10 16.77
C GLU A 194 2.79 16.07 17.59
N CYS A 195 1.53 16.37 17.85
CA CYS A 195 0.50 15.47 18.33
C CYS A 195 -0.58 15.36 17.26
N LEU A 196 -0.70 14.22 16.58
CA LEU A 196 -1.84 13.96 15.73
C LEU A 196 -2.79 13.00 16.44
N VAL A 197 -4.08 13.31 16.41
CA VAL A 197 -5.15 12.54 17.04
C VAL A 197 -5.97 11.87 15.95
N PHE A 198 -6.16 10.55 16.08
CA PHE A 198 -7.08 9.73 15.31
C PHE A 198 -8.34 9.42 16.14
N LEU A 199 -9.32 8.74 15.55
CA LEU A 199 -10.54 8.34 16.26
C LEU A 199 -10.25 7.40 17.45
N ASP A 200 -9.25 6.56 17.32
CA ASP A 200 -8.91 5.47 18.23
C ASP A 200 -7.65 5.72 19.06
N GLY A 201 -6.91 6.80 18.80
CA GLY A 201 -5.67 7.08 19.53
C GLY A 201 -4.98 8.37 19.11
N PHE A 202 -3.72 8.48 19.42
CA PHE A 202 -2.86 9.59 18.99
C PHE A 202 -1.44 9.12 18.71
N VAL A 203 -0.70 9.89 17.93
CA VAL A 203 0.73 9.75 17.73
C VAL A 203 1.46 10.99 18.18
N TRP A 204 2.70 10.80 18.68
CA TRP A 204 3.52 11.87 19.24
C TRP A 204 4.96 11.77 18.77
N GLY A 205 5.59 12.90 18.47
CA GLY A 205 7.02 12.95 18.22
C GLY A 205 7.49 14.13 17.40
N PRO A 206 8.81 14.22 17.15
CA PRO A 206 9.43 15.33 16.45
C PRO A 206 8.95 15.47 15.01
N VAL A 207 8.74 16.72 14.59
CA VAL A 207 8.65 17.10 13.19
C VAL A 207 10.08 17.23 12.64
N SER A 208 10.38 16.49 11.59
CA SER A 208 11.71 16.44 10.96
C SER A 208 11.60 16.74 9.48
N SER A 209 12.70 17.15 8.84
CA SER A 209 12.73 17.37 7.39
C SER A 209 13.25 16.13 6.66
N ALA A 210 12.60 15.76 5.58
CA ALA A 210 13.01 14.67 4.70
C ALA A 210 12.86 15.05 3.21
N THR A 211 13.66 14.45 2.35
CA THR A 211 13.32 14.30 0.94
C THR A 211 12.58 12.97 0.83
N ILE A 212 11.39 12.98 0.24
CA ILE A 212 10.54 11.80 0.10
C ILE A 212 10.41 11.41 -1.37
N THR A 213 10.29 10.10 -1.63
CA THR A 213 9.99 9.57 -2.97
C THR A 213 8.99 8.43 -2.82
N VAL A 214 7.88 8.50 -3.56
CA VAL A 214 6.82 7.50 -3.59
C VAL A 214 6.35 7.33 -5.03
N GLY A 215 6.35 6.11 -5.55
CA GLY A 215 5.85 5.80 -6.89
C GLY A 215 6.54 6.58 -8.03
N GLY A 216 7.75 7.09 -7.80
CA GLY A 216 8.49 7.91 -8.77
C GLY A 216 8.32 9.42 -8.60
N GLU A 217 7.29 9.88 -7.88
CA GLU A 217 7.15 11.27 -7.46
C GLU A 217 8.10 11.57 -6.30
N SER A 218 8.59 12.80 -6.24
CA SER A 218 9.56 13.22 -5.23
C SER A 218 9.32 14.65 -4.77
N ALA A 219 9.48 14.87 -3.46
CA ALA A 219 9.45 16.18 -2.84
C ALA A 219 10.63 16.35 -1.89
N SER A 220 11.24 17.52 -1.89
CA SER A 220 12.45 17.80 -1.13
C SER A 220 12.17 18.65 0.10
N ASN A 221 12.83 18.32 1.21
CA ASN A 221 12.76 19.08 2.45
C ASN A 221 11.35 19.24 3.03
N VAL A 222 10.57 18.16 2.93
CA VAL A 222 9.18 18.08 3.41
C VAL A 222 9.20 17.86 4.92
N PRO A 223 8.40 18.59 5.71
CA PRO A 223 8.14 18.26 7.10
C PRO A 223 7.45 16.89 7.22
N VAL A 224 7.99 16.02 8.05
CA VAL A 224 7.46 14.68 8.35
C VAL A 224 7.49 14.45 9.87
N GLN A 225 6.53 13.72 10.42
CA GLN A 225 6.59 13.34 11.82
C GLN A 225 7.38 12.04 11.99
N VAL A 226 8.23 11.98 13.00
CA VAL A 226 8.84 10.73 13.49
C VAL A 226 8.14 10.34 14.78
N ILE A 227 7.31 9.29 14.71
CA ILE A 227 6.55 8.80 15.87
C ILE A 227 7.50 8.14 16.84
N ILE A 228 7.53 8.60 18.09
CA ILE A 228 8.37 8.07 19.15
C ILE A 228 7.53 7.35 20.20
N PRO A 229 8.10 6.33 20.89
CA PRO A 229 7.40 5.68 22.00
C PRO A 229 6.95 6.69 23.06
N SER A 230 5.76 6.52 23.59
CA SER A 230 5.18 7.40 24.63
C SER A 230 6.01 7.47 25.91
N SER A 231 6.88 6.50 26.14
CA SER A 231 7.88 6.49 27.22
C SER A 231 9.09 7.37 26.94
N SER A 232 9.22 7.95 25.74
CA SER A 232 10.35 8.79 25.34
C SER A 232 10.28 10.17 26.03
N SER A 233 11.37 10.93 25.91
CA SER A 233 11.44 12.31 26.44
C SER A 233 11.69 13.27 25.26
N PRO A 234 10.93 14.37 25.18
CA PRO A 234 9.81 14.76 26.06
C PRO A 234 8.57 13.88 25.87
N ALA A 235 7.91 13.54 26.98
CA ALA A 235 6.65 12.81 26.91
C ALA A 235 5.52 13.68 26.36
N PRO A 236 4.48 13.07 25.72
CA PRO A 236 3.33 13.82 25.24
C PRO A 236 2.63 14.57 26.38
N PRO A 237 2.34 15.88 26.23
CA PRO A 237 1.59 16.63 27.22
C PRO A 237 0.14 16.14 27.35
N ASN A 238 -0.51 16.39 28.49
CA ASN A 238 -1.93 16.05 28.67
C ASN A 238 -2.86 16.70 27.64
N SER A 239 -2.49 17.87 27.11
CA SER A 239 -3.21 18.52 26.01
C SER A 239 -3.08 17.77 24.66
N CYS A 240 -2.18 16.80 24.57
CA CYS A 240 -2.09 15.82 23.49
C CYS A 240 -2.78 14.52 23.90
N SER A 241 -2.24 13.79 24.85
CA SER A 241 -2.71 12.45 25.26
C SER A 241 -4.14 12.43 25.83
N GLY A 242 -4.64 13.57 26.32
CA GLY A 242 -6.01 13.70 26.84
C GLY A 242 -7.06 14.02 25.79
N GLN A 243 -6.71 14.14 24.52
CA GLN A 243 -7.65 14.44 23.44
C GLN A 243 -8.45 13.21 22.96
N THR A 244 -8.00 12.03 23.29
CA THR A 244 -8.63 10.76 22.92
C THR A 244 -8.92 9.93 24.16
N THR A 245 -9.92 9.06 24.09
CA THR A 245 -10.24 8.06 25.12
C THR A 245 -9.52 6.73 24.87
N GLY A 246 -8.87 6.58 23.71
CA GLY A 246 -8.10 5.41 23.35
C GLY A 246 -6.71 5.36 23.99
N PRO A 247 -6.05 4.22 24.01
CA PRO A 247 -4.65 4.12 24.37
C PRO A 247 -3.78 4.91 23.38
N ASN A 248 -2.51 5.11 23.71
CA ASN A 248 -1.53 5.70 22.80
C ASN A 248 -1.12 4.63 21.78
N GLU A 249 -1.90 4.47 20.72
CA GLU A 249 -1.82 3.29 19.85
C GLU A 249 -0.85 3.40 18.69
N GLY A 250 -0.31 4.53 18.41
CA GLY A 250 0.53 4.69 17.22
C GLY A 250 2.04 4.58 17.47
N ASP A 251 2.53 4.06 18.59
CA ASP A 251 3.94 4.19 18.95
C ASP A 251 4.81 2.96 18.63
N SER A 252 4.25 1.91 18.07
CA SER A 252 4.96 0.69 17.65
C SER A 252 4.31 0.06 16.42
N VAL A 253 5.07 -0.77 15.71
CA VAL A 253 4.55 -1.51 14.53
C VAL A 253 3.39 -2.43 14.93
N GLU A 254 3.48 -3.07 16.10
CA GLU A 254 2.44 -3.95 16.62
C GLU A 254 1.13 -3.18 16.91
N ALA A 255 1.24 -2.00 17.51
CA ALA A 255 0.07 -1.19 17.85
C ALA A 255 -0.54 -0.49 16.63
N PHE A 256 0.29 -0.09 15.68
CA PHE A 256 -0.13 0.67 14.51
C PHE A 256 -0.53 -0.21 13.30
N GLY A 257 -0.05 -1.44 13.26
CA GLY A 257 -0.26 -2.36 12.13
C GLY A 257 0.55 -2.03 10.88
N ALA A 258 1.38 -0.99 10.92
CA ALA A 258 2.14 -0.47 9.81
C ALA A 258 3.50 0.08 10.25
N ASN A 259 4.41 0.33 9.31
CA ASN A 259 5.69 1.00 9.57
C ASN A 259 5.57 2.53 9.65
N GLY A 260 4.40 3.06 9.38
CA GLY A 260 4.03 4.46 9.37
C GLY A 260 2.78 4.68 8.53
N ILE A 261 2.41 5.93 8.34
CA ILE A 261 1.23 6.35 7.57
C ILE A 261 1.58 7.48 6.62
N ILE A 262 1.05 7.41 5.40
CA ILE A 262 1.09 8.49 4.42
C ILE A 262 -0.32 9.01 4.20
N GLY A 263 -0.62 10.15 4.83
CA GLY A 263 -1.89 10.86 4.68
C GLY A 263 -1.91 11.60 3.34
N VAL A 264 -2.83 11.16 2.46
CA VAL A 264 -3.02 11.70 1.10
C VAL A 264 -4.44 12.22 0.91
N GLY A 265 -5.04 12.72 1.97
CA GLY A 265 -6.42 13.17 2.05
C GLY A 265 -6.70 14.49 1.34
N LEU A 266 -7.85 15.06 1.69
CA LEU A 266 -8.43 16.22 1.01
C LEU A 266 -7.70 17.54 1.27
N PHE A 267 -6.96 17.66 2.38
CA PHE A 267 -6.41 18.94 2.83
C PHE A 267 -4.90 19.03 2.61
N GLN A 268 -4.44 20.26 2.34
CA GLN A 268 -3.01 20.52 2.05
C GLN A 268 -2.11 20.35 3.28
N ASN A 269 -2.65 20.60 4.48
CA ASN A 269 -1.93 20.47 5.75
C ASN A 269 -2.83 19.77 6.77
N ASP A 270 -2.25 19.15 7.74
CA ASP A 270 -2.93 18.42 8.80
C ASP A 270 -3.76 19.29 9.75
N CYS A 271 -3.41 20.58 9.89
CA CYS A 271 -4.06 21.51 10.79
C CYS A 271 -4.41 22.86 10.13
N GLY A 272 -3.66 23.28 9.13
CA GLY A 272 -3.94 24.48 8.33
C GLY A 272 -3.99 25.78 9.14
N ASN A 273 -4.96 26.64 8.79
CA ASN A 273 -5.08 27.98 9.37
C ASN A 273 -5.38 27.99 10.88
N TYR A 274 -5.95 26.91 11.42
CA TYR A 274 -6.17 26.79 12.85
C TYR A 274 -4.83 26.82 13.61
N CYS A 275 -3.89 25.98 13.28
CA CYS A 275 -2.58 25.96 13.91
C CYS A 275 -1.76 27.22 13.64
N ALA A 276 -1.94 27.84 12.47
CA ALA A 276 -1.25 29.08 12.16
C ALA A 276 -1.66 30.25 13.04
N SER A 277 -2.92 30.29 13.49
CA SER A 277 -3.47 31.43 14.22
C SER A 277 -3.88 31.15 15.68
N GLN A 278 -4.29 29.93 16.01
CA GLN A 278 -4.87 29.54 17.28
C GLN A 278 -4.16 28.37 17.99
N GLY A 279 -3.19 27.73 17.37
CA GLY A 279 -2.50 26.55 17.91
C GLY A 279 -1.94 26.75 19.32
N ALA A 280 -1.41 27.95 19.64
CA ALA A 280 -0.91 28.25 20.98
C ALA A 280 -2.02 28.47 22.04
N SER A 281 -3.26 28.63 21.62
CA SER A 281 -4.43 28.84 22.49
C SER A 281 -5.24 27.57 22.71
N CYS A 282 -4.81 26.44 22.15
CA CYS A 282 -5.46 25.16 22.30
C CYS A 282 -5.41 24.65 23.77
N ASN A 283 -6.33 23.78 24.13
CA ASN A 283 -6.39 23.17 25.46
C ASN A 283 -6.59 21.65 25.44
N GLY A 284 -6.52 21.04 24.28
CA GLY A 284 -6.69 19.60 24.11
C GLY A 284 -8.13 19.12 24.25
N THR A 285 -9.11 19.97 23.96
CA THR A 285 -10.52 19.57 23.82
C THR A 285 -10.90 19.45 22.34
N SER A 286 -11.99 18.78 22.04
CA SER A 286 -12.51 18.65 20.67
C SER A 286 -12.76 19.98 19.96
N ASN A 287 -13.07 21.04 20.71
CA ASN A 287 -13.25 22.39 20.16
C ASN A 287 -11.93 23.17 20.00
N PHE A 288 -10.88 22.79 20.73
CA PHE A 288 -9.56 23.41 20.72
C PHE A 288 -8.45 22.36 20.77
N PRO A 289 -8.33 21.53 19.72
CA PRO A 289 -7.32 20.48 19.65
C PRO A 289 -5.91 21.08 19.56
N CYS A 290 -4.94 20.36 20.12
CA CYS A 290 -3.54 20.77 20.12
C CYS A 290 -2.74 19.86 19.18
N PHE A 291 -2.10 20.44 18.18
CA PHE A 291 -1.31 19.71 17.19
C PHE A 291 0.19 19.92 17.39
N TYR A 292 0.66 21.16 17.44
CA TYR A 292 2.09 21.47 17.41
C TYR A 292 2.58 22.04 18.72
N TYR A 293 3.77 21.64 19.11
CA TYR A 293 4.39 21.97 20.37
C TYR A 293 5.83 22.45 20.20
N SER A 294 6.17 23.52 20.92
CA SER A 294 7.54 23.95 21.15
C SER A 294 8.07 23.23 22.38
N CYS A 295 9.10 22.41 22.22
CA CYS A 295 9.59 21.53 23.27
C CYS A 295 10.97 21.93 23.80
N SER A 296 11.19 21.65 25.07
CA SER A 296 12.50 21.59 25.72
C SER A 296 12.83 20.11 26.01
N SER A 297 13.97 19.85 26.64
CA SER A 297 14.32 18.47 27.04
C SER A 297 13.35 17.83 28.04
N SER A 298 12.48 18.62 28.68
CA SER A 298 11.61 18.12 29.79
C SER A 298 10.16 18.57 29.72
N SER A 299 9.80 19.47 28.83
CA SER A 299 8.44 19.99 28.73
C SER A 299 8.15 20.55 27.36
N CYS A 300 6.89 20.42 26.93
CA CYS A 300 6.37 20.95 25.68
C CYS A 300 5.18 21.87 25.95
N SER A 301 5.03 22.92 25.15
CA SER A 301 3.92 23.83 25.17
C SER A 301 3.34 24.03 23.80
N PRO A 302 2.01 24.08 23.63
CA PRO A 302 1.39 24.36 22.35
C PRO A 302 1.93 25.64 21.71
N THR A 303 2.05 25.62 20.38
CA THR A 303 2.59 26.76 19.63
C THR A 303 1.79 27.01 18.35
N ASN A 304 1.73 28.27 17.92
CA ASN A 304 1.29 28.58 16.57
C ASN A 304 2.37 28.14 15.57
N LEU A 305 1.95 27.56 14.46
CA LEU A 305 2.85 27.10 13.42
C LEU A 305 2.34 27.53 12.02
N PRO A 306 3.10 28.33 11.27
CA PRO A 306 2.73 28.70 9.90
C PRO A 306 2.47 27.47 9.02
N ASN A 307 1.53 27.54 8.07
CA ASN A 307 1.18 26.44 7.17
C ASN A 307 2.41 25.83 6.46
N THR A 308 3.40 26.67 6.11
CA THR A 308 4.63 26.23 5.44
C THR A 308 5.59 25.41 6.32
N GLN A 309 5.31 25.30 7.62
CA GLN A 309 6.11 24.53 8.59
C GLN A 309 5.34 23.33 9.17
N GLN A 310 4.04 23.26 8.90
CA GLN A 310 3.20 22.11 9.28
C GLN A 310 3.54 20.88 8.46
N VAL A 311 3.14 19.72 8.90
CA VAL A 311 3.27 18.47 8.14
C VAL A 311 2.26 18.52 6.98
N PRO A 312 2.71 18.61 5.71
CA PRO A 312 1.81 18.77 4.58
C PRO A 312 1.34 17.41 4.07
N ASN A 313 0.22 17.39 3.36
CA ASN A 313 -0.07 16.32 2.42
C ASN A 313 1.09 16.25 1.40
N PRO A 314 1.86 15.17 1.36
CA PRO A 314 3.10 15.12 0.57
C PRO A 314 2.85 15.27 -0.94
N VAL A 315 1.64 14.98 -1.41
CA VAL A 315 1.24 15.13 -2.81
C VAL A 315 1.32 16.58 -3.26
N THR A 316 1.03 17.54 -2.38
CA THR A 316 1.06 18.97 -2.72
C THR A 316 2.45 19.49 -3.06
N ASP A 317 3.50 18.81 -2.59
CA ASP A 317 4.90 19.18 -2.77
C ASP A 317 5.56 18.48 -3.97
N PHE A 318 4.84 17.63 -4.69
CA PHE A 318 5.34 17.04 -5.94
C PHE A 318 5.39 18.08 -7.05
N ALA A 319 6.37 17.96 -7.95
CA ALA A 319 6.56 18.90 -9.05
C ALA A 319 5.44 18.84 -10.09
N VAL A 320 4.85 17.65 -10.25
CA VAL A 320 3.70 17.33 -11.12
C VAL A 320 2.77 16.39 -10.35
N ASP A 321 1.61 16.07 -10.91
CA ASP A 321 0.67 15.10 -10.31
C ASP A 321 0.26 15.42 -8.85
N ASN A 322 0.18 16.74 -8.54
CA ASN A 322 0.07 17.28 -7.19
C ASN A 322 -1.34 17.77 -6.79
N ASN A 323 -2.36 17.38 -7.56
CA ASN A 323 -3.74 17.88 -7.36
C ASN A 323 -4.68 16.87 -6.69
N GLY A 324 -4.17 15.70 -6.32
CA GLY A 324 -4.93 14.63 -5.68
C GLY A 324 -4.37 13.25 -5.97
N VAL A 325 -5.11 12.24 -5.57
CA VAL A 325 -4.74 10.85 -5.75
C VAL A 325 -5.90 10.01 -6.27
N LEU A 326 -5.58 8.88 -6.85
CA LEU A 326 -6.48 7.80 -7.23
C LEU A 326 -6.00 6.50 -6.57
N ILE A 327 -6.85 5.84 -5.80
CA ILE A 327 -6.63 4.48 -5.31
C ILE A 327 -7.44 3.52 -6.17
N GLN A 328 -6.75 2.50 -6.72
CA GLN A 328 -7.36 1.42 -7.48
C GLN A 328 -7.06 0.08 -6.83
N LEU A 329 -8.09 -0.57 -6.32
CA LEU A 329 -8.01 -1.94 -5.80
C LEU A 329 -8.92 -2.85 -6.63
N PRO A 330 -8.47 -4.06 -7.02
CA PRO A 330 -9.34 -5.02 -7.66
C PRO A 330 -10.43 -5.51 -6.70
N SER A 331 -11.51 -6.05 -7.24
CA SER A 331 -12.54 -6.71 -6.42
C SER A 331 -12.00 -7.96 -5.73
N VAL A 332 -12.47 -8.21 -4.53
CA VAL A 332 -12.21 -9.44 -3.77
C VAL A 332 -13.50 -10.27 -3.68
N PRO A 333 -13.38 -11.61 -3.60
CA PRO A 333 -14.55 -12.47 -3.40
C PRO A 333 -15.15 -12.30 -1.99
N ASP A 334 -16.38 -12.78 -1.81
CA ASP A 334 -16.96 -12.95 -0.48
C ASP A 334 -16.03 -13.80 0.39
N GLY A 335 -15.92 -13.45 1.69
CA GLY A 335 -14.95 -14.07 2.59
C GLY A 335 -13.51 -13.58 2.42
N GLY A 336 -13.23 -12.65 1.50
CA GLY A 336 -11.97 -11.96 1.37
C GLY A 336 -10.88 -12.66 0.57
N SER A 337 -9.66 -12.09 0.63
CA SER A 337 -8.45 -12.57 -0.04
C SER A 337 -7.25 -12.49 0.90
N PRO A 338 -6.28 -13.42 0.83
CA PRO A 338 -5.07 -13.36 1.66
C PRO A 338 -4.15 -12.17 1.29
N THR A 339 -4.21 -11.70 0.06
CA THR A 339 -3.49 -10.52 -0.41
C THR A 339 -4.15 -9.93 -1.63
N VAL A 340 -4.06 -8.62 -1.77
CA VAL A 340 -4.53 -7.85 -2.93
C VAL A 340 -3.46 -6.87 -3.36
N SER A 341 -3.16 -6.84 -4.66
CA SER A 341 -2.28 -5.83 -5.24
C SER A 341 -3.11 -4.80 -6.02
N GLY A 342 -2.86 -3.55 -5.74
CA GLY A 342 -3.50 -2.40 -6.36
C GLY A 342 -2.50 -1.28 -6.62
N SER A 343 -2.98 -0.05 -6.70
CA SER A 343 -2.16 1.12 -6.99
C SER A 343 -2.65 2.36 -6.27
N LEU A 344 -1.72 3.13 -5.71
CA LEU A 344 -1.88 4.53 -5.40
C LEU A 344 -1.29 5.33 -6.56
N ILE A 345 -2.11 6.13 -7.23
CA ILE A 345 -1.75 6.88 -8.43
C ILE A 345 -1.86 8.37 -8.08
N PHE A 346 -0.78 9.11 -8.29
CA PHE A 346 -0.75 10.54 -8.03
C PHE A 346 -1.29 11.34 -9.22
N GLY A 347 -1.92 12.45 -8.92
CA GLY A 347 -2.59 13.31 -9.90
C GLY A 347 -3.99 12.86 -10.29
N ILE A 348 -4.80 13.82 -10.76
CA ILE A 348 -6.14 13.59 -11.30
C ILE A 348 -6.23 14.29 -12.65
N GLY A 349 -6.30 13.52 -13.74
CA GLY A 349 -6.35 14.02 -15.11
C GLY A 349 -5.07 14.68 -15.59
N THR A 350 -3.96 14.43 -14.95
CA THR A 350 -2.63 14.95 -15.28
C THR A 350 -1.88 14.01 -16.22
N GLU A 351 -2.16 12.71 -16.14
CA GLU A 351 -1.56 11.66 -16.94
C GLU A 351 -2.64 10.78 -17.60
N SER A 352 -2.24 9.91 -18.53
CA SER A 352 -3.16 9.05 -19.25
C SER A 352 -3.80 7.95 -18.39
N ASN A 353 -3.24 7.65 -17.21
CA ASN A 353 -3.64 6.58 -16.30
C ASN A 353 -4.54 7.07 -15.13
N ASN A 354 -4.75 8.39 -14.98
CA ASN A 354 -5.48 8.98 -13.85
C ASN A 354 -6.64 9.89 -14.24
N GLY A 355 -7.20 9.68 -15.44
CA GLY A 355 -8.40 10.40 -15.89
C GLY A 355 -9.64 9.99 -15.10
N LEU A 356 -10.51 10.95 -14.75
CA LEU A 356 -11.74 10.72 -13.98
C LEU A 356 -12.74 9.77 -14.67
N GLY A 357 -12.74 9.70 -16.00
CA GLY A 357 -13.73 8.90 -16.72
C GLY A 357 -15.16 9.39 -16.49
N SER A 358 -16.07 8.46 -16.15
CA SER A 358 -17.50 8.72 -15.93
C SER A 358 -17.93 8.59 -14.46
N VAL A 359 -17.00 8.72 -13.51
CA VAL A 359 -17.30 8.66 -12.08
C VAL A 359 -18.12 9.86 -11.61
N ASN A 360 -18.84 9.69 -10.51
CA ASN A 360 -19.57 10.79 -9.88
C ASN A 360 -18.62 11.58 -8.96
N VAL A 361 -18.74 12.92 -9.02
CA VAL A 361 -17.94 13.82 -8.20
C VAL A 361 -18.78 14.33 -7.04
N TYR A 362 -18.33 14.08 -5.82
CA TYR A 362 -18.96 14.49 -4.56
C TYR A 362 -18.13 15.63 -3.97
N ALA A 363 -18.46 16.87 -4.27
CA ALA A 363 -17.82 18.02 -3.66
C ALA A 363 -18.16 18.09 -2.16
N VAL A 364 -17.17 18.43 -1.37
CA VAL A 364 -17.28 18.55 0.10
C VAL A 364 -16.91 19.96 0.54
N PRO A 365 -17.33 20.42 1.73
CA PRO A 365 -16.89 21.70 2.27
C PRO A 365 -15.37 21.71 2.54
N ASP A 366 -14.73 22.86 2.32
CA ASP A 366 -13.31 23.10 2.60
C ASP A 366 -13.04 23.59 4.03
N SER A 367 -14.09 23.91 4.75
CA SER A 367 -13.99 24.51 6.08
C SER A 367 -15.28 24.34 6.88
N GLY A 368 -15.19 24.56 8.19
CA GLY A 368 -16.33 24.40 9.12
C GLY A 368 -16.35 23.04 9.80
N SER A 369 -17.44 22.73 10.49
CA SER A 369 -17.62 21.46 11.23
C SER A 369 -17.71 20.23 10.33
N ASP A 370 -18.12 20.44 9.08
CA ASP A 370 -18.39 19.37 8.12
C ASP A 370 -17.32 19.37 6.99
N ALA A 371 -16.16 19.97 7.27
CA ALA A 371 -15.05 20.01 6.31
C ALA A 371 -14.59 18.60 5.93
N GLY A 372 -14.62 18.29 4.63
CA GLY A 372 -14.25 16.98 4.10
C GLY A 372 -15.41 15.98 3.99
N ASP A 373 -16.60 16.31 4.52
CA ASP A 373 -17.74 15.41 4.55
C ASP A 373 -18.74 15.68 3.41
N PHE A 374 -19.27 14.64 2.83
CA PHE A 374 -20.51 14.67 2.05
C PHE A 374 -21.68 14.13 2.92
N THR A 375 -22.91 14.21 2.42
CA THR A 375 -24.04 13.64 3.15
C THR A 375 -24.23 12.17 2.76
N THR A 376 -24.24 11.27 3.76
CA THR A 376 -24.71 9.90 3.63
C THR A 376 -26.10 9.76 4.25
N THR A 377 -27.05 9.25 3.49
CA THR A 377 -28.37 8.89 4.01
C THR A 377 -28.47 7.37 4.12
N TYR A 378 -28.60 6.87 5.35
CA TYR A 378 -28.74 5.47 5.68
C TYR A 378 -29.93 5.25 6.62
N ASN A 379 -30.79 4.28 6.31
CA ASN A 379 -32.03 4.01 7.06
C ASN A 379 -32.89 5.25 7.30
N GLY A 380 -32.94 6.16 6.31
CA GLY A 380 -33.70 7.42 6.39
C GLY A 380 -33.06 8.53 7.22
N ASN A 381 -31.88 8.32 7.80
CA ASN A 381 -31.12 9.31 8.55
C ASN A 381 -30.00 9.88 7.65
N SER A 382 -29.95 11.19 7.53
CA SER A 382 -28.85 11.90 6.86
C SER A 382 -27.80 12.31 7.88
N ILE A 383 -26.57 11.83 7.68
CA ILE A 383 -25.42 12.02 8.57
C ILE A 383 -24.19 12.41 7.72
N PRO A 384 -23.14 13.01 8.33
CA PRO A 384 -21.86 13.16 7.66
C PRO A 384 -21.34 11.83 7.13
N GLY A 385 -20.76 11.83 5.94
CA GLY A 385 -20.11 10.67 5.35
C GLY A 385 -18.76 11.06 4.77
N PHE A 386 -17.76 10.22 4.94
CA PHE A 386 -16.43 10.42 4.38
C PHE A 386 -15.85 9.12 3.85
N VAL A 387 -14.83 9.21 2.99
CA VAL A 387 -14.13 8.06 2.42
C VAL A 387 -12.73 8.04 2.97
N ASP A 388 -12.38 6.94 3.65
CA ASP A 388 -11.14 6.82 4.39
C ASP A 388 -10.45 5.48 4.16
N SER A 389 -9.33 5.48 3.41
CA SER A 389 -8.55 4.25 3.19
C SER A 389 -7.72 3.81 4.40
N GLY A 390 -7.55 4.66 5.42
CA GLY A 390 -6.93 4.33 6.70
C GLY A 390 -7.87 3.58 7.66
N SER A 391 -9.18 3.63 7.42
CA SER A 391 -10.16 2.84 8.17
C SER A 391 -10.33 1.44 7.57
N ASN A 392 -10.29 0.40 8.41
CA ASN A 392 -10.27 -1.01 7.99
C ASN A 392 -11.56 -1.50 7.33
N GLY A 393 -12.71 -0.88 7.59
CA GLY A 393 -14.01 -1.37 7.15
C GLY A 393 -15.03 -0.26 6.95
N TYR A 394 -16.27 -0.65 6.70
CA TYR A 394 -17.39 0.29 6.82
C TYR A 394 -17.68 0.52 8.30
N PHE A 395 -17.69 1.77 8.77
CA PHE A 395 -18.13 2.06 10.13
C PHE A 395 -19.36 2.96 10.10
N PHE A 396 -20.46 2.48 10.66
CA PHE A 396 -21.73 3.18 10.72
C PHE A 396 -22.58 2.68 11.90
N ALA A 397 -23.56 3.50 12.32
CA ALA A 397 -24.44 3.13 13.44
C ALA A 397 -25.69 2.43 12.93
N ASP A 398 -25.88 1.14 13.27
CA ASP A 398 -27.12 0.41 13.04
C ASP A 398 -27.41 -0.57 14.19
N SER A 399 -28.33 -0.22 15.07
CA SER A 399 -28.71 -1.04 16.22
C SER A 399 -29.49 -2.31 15.85
N SER A 400 -29.92 -2.46 14.59
CA SER A 400 -30.61 -3.68 14.12
C SER A 400 -29.63 -4.78 13.72
N ILE A 401 -28.35 -4.43 13.50
CA ILE A 401 -27.30 -5.39 13.18
C ILE A 401 -26.56 -5.74 14.47
N PRO A 402 -26.52 -7.02 14.86
CA PRO A 402 -25.79 -7.44 16.04
C PRO A 402 -24.28 -7.17 15.90
N THR A 403 -23.64 -6.71 16.97
CA THR A 403 -22.19 -6.72 17.08
C THR A 403 -21.69 -8.13 17.44
N CYS A 404 -20.43 -8.40 17.11
CA CYS A 404 -19.80 -9.67 17.38
C CYS A 404 -19.61 -9.92 18.90
N PRO A 405 -19.49 -11.16 19.35
CA PRO A 405 -19.11 -11.46 20.72
C PRO A 405 -17.63 -11.07 20.97
N SER A 406 -17.27 -10.92 22.26
CA SER A 406 -15.87 -10.71 22.66
C SER A 406 -14.93 -11.75 22.02
N PRO A 407 -13.74 -11.32 21.51
CA PRO A 407 -13.14 -9.98 21.66
C PRO A 407 -13.51 -8.95 20.57
N ASN A 408 -14.35 -9.27 19.60
CA ASN A 408 -14.59 -8.50 18.37
C ASN A 408 -15.83 -7.59 18.46
N GLN A 409 -16.17 -7.01 19.63
CA GLN A 409 -17.42 -6.28 19.86
C GLN A 409 -17.59 -4.99 19.06
N GLU A 410 -16.52 -4.42 18.53
CA GLU A 410 -16.53 -3.25 17.64
C GLU A 410 -17.06 -3.57 16.23
N TRP A 411 -17.04 -4.85 15.85
CA TRP A 411 -17.42 -5.31 14.52
C TRP A 411 -18.84 -5.84 14.46
N TYR A 412 -19.45 -5.82 13.28
CA TYR A 412 -20.76 -6.39 13.04
C TYR A 412 -20.69 -7.91 12.76
N CYS A 413 -21.69 -8.62 13.31
CA CYS A 413 -21.95 -10.04 13.05
C CYS A 413 -23.42 -10.21 12.64
N PRO A 414 -23.79 -9.85 11.40
CA PRO A 414 -25.17 -9.91 10.94
C PRO A 414 -25.70 -11.35 10.97
N THR A 415 -27.00 -11.53 11.28
CA THR A 415 -27.66 -12.86 11.34
C THR A 415 -27.81 -13.47 9.95
N THR A 416 -27.81 -12.67 8.91
CA THR A 416 -27.73 -13.08 7.49
C THR A 416 -26.38 -12.61 6.96
N SER A 417 -25.57 -13.51 6.43
CA SER A 417 -24.22 -13.19 5.95
C SER A 417 -24.01 -13.79 4.56
N PRO A 418 -23.72 -13.01 3.51
CA PRO A 418 -23.65 -11.53 3.53
C PRO A 418 -25.02 -10.86 3.72
N ASP A 419 -25.04 -9.73 4.42
CA ASP A 419 -26.19 -8.81 4.49
C ASP A 419 -26.02 -7.69 3.48
N ASN A 420 -27.01 -7.52 2.60
CA ASN A 420 -26.95 -6.55 1.50
C ASN A 420 -27.65 -5.26 1.93
N LEU A 421 -26.90 -4.19 1.97
CA LEU A 421 -27.30 -2.89 2.46
C LEU A 421 -27.25 -1.82 1.36
N THR A 422 -27.96 -0.72 1.60
CA THR A 422 -28.05 0.39 0.66
C THR A 422 -28.00 1.70 1.42
N ALA A 423 -27.13 2.61 0.95
CA ALA A 423 -27.08 3.99 1.39
C ALA A 423 -27.19 4.93 0.18
N GLN A 424 -27.33 6.23 0.45
CA GLN A 424 -27.31 7.27 -0.58
C GLN A 424 -26.28 8.32 -0.19
N ASN A 425 -25.39 8.64 -1.14
CA ASN A 425 -24.36 9.67 -0.96
C ASN A 425 -24.65 10.88 -1.82
N GLN A 426 -24.45 12.07 -1.25
CA GLN A 426 -24.71 13.34 -1.92
C GLN A 426 -23.62 14.38 -1.56
N GLY A 427 -22.88 14.80 -2.58
CA GLY A 427 -21.98 15.95 -2.47
C GLY A 427 -22.73 17.29 -2.49
N THR A 428 -22.09 18.34 -2.06
CA THR A 428 -22.66 19.71 -2.01
C THR A 428 -23.00 20.26 -3.41
N ASN A 429 -22.37 19.72 -4.47
CA ASN A 429 -22.61 20.07 -5.86
C ASN A 429 -23.77 19.31 -6.52
N MET A 430 -24.41 18.38 -5.81
CA MET A 430 -25.37 17.44 -6.37
C MET A 430 -26.81 17.84 -6.01
N SER A 431 -27.72 17.82 -7.00
CA SER A 431 -29.15 18.09 -6.79
C SER A 431 -29.91 16.87 -6.25
N SER A 432 -29.36 15.67 -6.37
CA SER A 432 -29.97 14.42 -5.92
C SER A 432 -28.89 13.45 -5.46
N PRO A 433 -29.16 12.65 -4.42
CA PRO A 433 -28.23 11.65 -3.93
C PRO A 433 -28.08 10.49 -4.92
N ILE A 434 -26.94 9.80 -4.82
CA ILE A 434 -26.65 8.60 -5.61
C ILE A 434 -26.68 7.38 -4.67
N THR A 435 -27.35 6.34 -5.11
CA THR A 435 -27.46 5.08 -4.36
C THR A 435 -26.15 4.30 -4.42
N VAL A 436 -25.67 3.88 -3.26
CA VAL A 436 -24.51 3.00 -3.07
C VAL A 436 -25.00 1.69 -2.44
N ASN A 437 -24.79 0.59 -3.16
CA ASN A 437 -25.04 -0.75 -2.63
C ASN A 437 -23.73 -1.31 -2.07
N PHE A 438 -23.79 -1.93 -0.91
CA PHE A 438 -22.67 -2.60 -0.25
C PHE A 438 -23.16 -3.83 0.52
N SER A 439 -22.25 -4.70 0.88
CA SER A 439 -22.58 -5.90 1.65
C SER A 439 -21.66 -5.99 2.85
N ILE A 440 -22.16 -6.58 3.93
CA ILE A 440 -21.36 -6.88 5.12
C ILE A 440 -21.46 -8.36 5.47
N GLU A 441 -20.39 -8.91 6.02
CA GLU A 441 -20.32 -10.29 6.48
C GLU A 441 -20.03 -10.35 7.97
N ASP A 442 -20.27 -11.53 8.57
CA ASP A 442 -19.94 -11.82 9.96
C ASP A 442 -18.42 -11.72 10.18
N ALA A 443 -17.97 -10.66 10.88
CA ALA A 443 -16.57 -10.38 11.06
C ALA A 443 -15.81 -11.49 11.81
N THR A 444 -16.48 -12.20 12.74
CA THR A 444 -15.87 -13.37 13.41
C THR A 444 -15.53 -14.46 12.39
N THR A 445 -16.38 -14.65 11.39
CA THR A 445 -16.15 -15.62 10.31
C THR A 445 -14.99 -15.14 9.41
N LEU A 446 -14.95 -13.87 9.05
CA LEU A 446 -13.87 -13.29 8.25
C LEU A 446 -12.50 -13.45 8.93
N PHE A 447 -12.42 -13.15 10.22
CA PHE A 447 -11.16 -13.21 11.00
C PHE A 447 -10.68 -14.64 11.29
N ASN A 448 -11.51 -15.65 11.16
CA ASN A 448 -11.12 -17.05 11.33
C ASN A 448 -10.37 -17.64 10.12
N GLY A 449 -10.25 -16.89 9.01
CA GLY A 449 -9.53 -17.28 7.80
C GLY A 449 -8.07 -16.82 7.80
N ASN A 450 -7.39 -17.07 6.67
CA ASN A 450 -6.07 -16.52 6.38
C ASN A 450 -6.19 -15.40 5.31
N ASN A 451 -7.28 -14.64 5.37
CA ASN A 451 -7.54 -13.52 4.50
C ASN A 451 -7.33 -12.22 5.27
N PHE A 452 -6.85 -11.19 4.58
CA PHE A 452 -6.52 -9.89 5.16
C PHE A 452 -7.14 -8.72 4.38
N ALA A 453 -7.77 -9.00 3.24
CA ALA A 453 -8.47 -8.04 2.40
C ALA A 453 -9.94 -8.44 2.26
N PHE A 454 -10.86 -7.58 2.74
CA PHE A 454 -12.29 -7.85 2.82
C PHE A 454 -13.11 -6.66 2.30
N SER A 455 -13.90 -6.87 1.25
CA SER A 455 -14.86 -5.86 0.76
C SER A 455 -16.13 -5.79 1.60
N THR A 456 -16.30 -6.66 2.60
CA THR A 456 -17.52 -6.87 3.37
C THR A 456 -17.32 -6.68 4.89
N LEU A 457 -16.13 -6.25 5.31
CA LEU A 457 -15.85 -6.00 6.73
C LEU A 457 -16.52 -4.70 7.17
N ALA A 458 -17.25 -4.74 8.28
CA ALA A 458 -17.94 -3.59 8.85
C ALA A 458 -18.00 -3.62 10.38
N GLY A 459 -18.03 -2.44 10.99
CA GLY A 459 -18.14 -2.25 12.42
C GLY A 459 -19.08 -1.13 12.83
N ALA A 460 -19.33 -1.05 14.13
CA ALA A 460 -20.16 0.01 14.69
C ALA A 460 -19.36 1.32 14.78
N TYR A 461 -19.87 2.40 14.20
CA TYR A 461 -19.27 3.71 14.39
C TYR A 461 -19.32 4.12 15.89
N PRO A 462 -18.22 4.58 16.48
CA PRO A 462 -18.20 4.87 17.92
C PRO A 462 -19.22 5.93 18.33
N SER A 463 -20.09 5.60 19.28
CA SER A 463 -21.18 6.48 19.72
C SER A 463 -20.70 7.77 20.42
N ASN A 464 -19.44 7.79 20.86
CA ASN A 464 -18.82 8.91 21.59
C ASN A 464 -17.83 9.71 20.73
N SER A 465 -17.86 9.54 19.41
CA SER A 465 -16.97 10.27 18.49
C SER A 465 -17.17 11.78 18.62
N PRO A 466 -16.09 12.56 18.65
CA PRO A 466 -16.17 14.00 18.85
C PRO A 466 -17.06 14.74 17.84
N GLY A 467 -17.19 14.25 16.61
CA GLY A 467 -18.03 14.81 15.54
C GLY A 467 -19.49 14.34 15.56
N GLY A 468 -19.88 13.45 16.48
CA GLY A 468 -21.19 12.79 16.45
C GLY A 468 -21.25 11.59 15.51
N PRO A 469 -22.44 11.08 15.19
CA PRO A 469 -22.59 9.93 14.31
C PRO A 469 -22.18 10.29 12.87
N ALA A 470 -21.39 9.44 12.23
CA ALA A 470 -21.01 9.56 10.83
C ALA A 470 -21.08 8.20 10.12
N PHE A 471 -20.92 8.20 8.82
CA PHE A 471 -20.72 7.01 7.99
C PHE A 471 -19.32 7.06 7.40
N ASP A 472 -18.46 6.17 7.87
CA ASP A 472 -17.11 6.01 7.37
C ASP A 472 -17.09 4.92 6.29
N TRP A 473 -16.75 5.32 5.06
CA TRP A 473 -16.54 4.45 3.91
C TRP A 473 -15.07 4.03 3.85
N GLY A 474 -14.65 3.14 4.79
CA GLY A 474 -13.28 2.69 4.91
C GLY A 474 -12.82 1.77 3.78
N LEU A 475 -11.68 1.08 3.94
CA LEU A 475 -11.01 0.35 2.85
C LEU A 475 -11.89 -0.72 2.21
N SER A 476 -12.84 -1.31 2.93
CA SER A 476 -13.85 -2.23 2.34
C SER A 476 -14.56 -1.62 1.13
N PHE A 477 -14.76 -0.30 1.11
CA PHE A 477 -15.40 0.42 0.02
C PHE A 477 -14.55 0.49 -1.26
N PHE A 478 -13.24 0.46 -1.14
CA PHE A 478 -12.32 0.67 -2.27
C PHE A 478 -12.18 -0.55 -3.19
N PHE A 479 -12.45 -1.76 -2.68
CA PHE A 479 -12.32 -2.97 -3.50
C PHE A 479 -13.27 -2.96 -4.70
N GLY A 480 -12.69 -3.20 -5.89
CA GLY A 480 -13.40 -3.18 -7.16
C GLY A 480 -13.70 -1.77 -7.69
N LYS A 481 -13.09 -0.73 -7.13
CA LYS A 481 -13.34 0.67 -7.50
C LYS A 481 -12.06 1.43 -7.85
N SER A 482 -12.28 2.57 -8.50
CA SER A 482 -11.35 3.69 -8.67
C SER A 482 -11.87 4.84 -7.82
N VAL A 483 -11.18 5.15 -6.74
CA VAL A 483 -11.58 6.18 -5.78
C VAL A 483 -10.59 7.33 -5.85
N PHE A 484 -11.09 8.51 -6.21
CA PHE A 484 -10.31 9.74 -6.34
C PHE A 484 -10.51 10.63 -5.11
N THR A 485 -9.42 11.22 -4.64
CA THR A 485 -9.39 12.22 -3.56
C THR A 485 -8.69 13.47 -4.09
N ALA A 486 -9.46 14.52 -4.36
CA ALA A 486 -8.95 15.78 -4.89
C ALA A 486 -8.62 16.75 -3.76
N ILE A 487 -7.43 17.32 -3.81
CA ILE A 487 -6.91 18.20 -2.75
C ILE A 487 -7.57 19.59 -2.83
N ASP A 488 -7.85 20.16 -1.65
CA ASP A 488 -8.42 21.50 -1.49
C ASP A 488 -7.65 22.56 -2.28
N GLY A 489 -8.40 23.38 -3.01
CA GLY A 489 -7.89 24.45 -3.87
C GLY A 489 -7.23 23.99 -5.16
N ALA A 490 -6.98 22.68 -5.34
CA ALA A 490 -6.33 22.16 -6.54
C ALA A 490 -7.29 22.04 -7.72
N SER A 491 -6.82 22.38 -8.93
CA SER A 491 -7.60 22.28 -10.17
C SER A 491 -7.49 20.89 -10.76
N THR A 492 -8.63 20.30 -11.12
CA THR A 492 -8.76 18.97 -11.72
C THR A 492 -9.83 18.99 -12.83
N PRO A 493 -9.93 17.93 -13.66
CA PRO A 493 -11.04 17.78 -14.61
C PRO A 493 -12.43 17.72 -13.96
N GLY A 494 -12.54 17.34 -12.69
CA GLY A 494 -13.78 17.29 -11.92
C GLY A 494 -14.20 18.62 -11.30
N GLY A 495 -13.36 19.65 -11.41
CA GLY A 495 -13.50 20.95 -10.79
C GLY A 495 -12.39 21.25 -9.80
N THR A 496 -12.56 22.30 -9.01
CA THR A 496 -11.65 22.62 -7.92
C THR A 496 -11.96 21.73 -6.71
N GLY A 497 -10.93 21.11 -6.11
CA GLY A 497 -11.06 20.37 -4.84
C GLY A 497 -11.44 21.28 -3.66
N PRO A 498 -11.88 20.73 -2.52
CA PRO A 498 -11.86 19.30 -2.22
C PRO A 498 -13.09 18.55 -2.74
N TYR A 499 -12.87 17.33 -3.19
CA TYR A 499 -13.94 16.41 -3.52
C TYR A 499 -13.47 14.94 -3.47
N ILE A 500 -14.41 14.02 -3.31
CA ILE A 500 -14.23 12.59 -3.56
C ILE A 500 -14.93 12.24 -4.88
N ALA A 501 -14.38 11.28 -5.66
CA ALA A 501 -15.07 10.77 -6.84
C ALA A 501 -14.88 9.25 -7.01
N TYR A 502 -15.96 8.53 -7.43
CA TYR A 502 -15.95 7.08 -7.65
C TYR A 502 -17.10 6.60 -8.53
#